data_0da6af37a3f3a12a6a7fd3cd0292e3d0
#
_entry.id   0da6af37a3f3a12a6a7fd3cd0292e3d0
#
_cell.length_a   1.000
_cell.length_b   1.000
_cell.length_c   1.000
_cell.angle_alpha   90.00
_cell.angle_beta   90.00
_cell.angle_gamma   90.00
#
_symmetry.space_group_name_H-M   'P 1'
#
loop_
_entity.id
_entity.type
_entity.pdbx_description
1 polymer ?
#
loop_
_entity_poly.entity_id
_entity_poly.type
_entity_poly.pdbx_seq_one_letter_code
_entity_poly.pdbx_strand_id
1 'polypeptide(L)'
;IKDLTTDPKTHQVDVVTNTLAHAILGAVAAEVSGNNALAGAAGAASGELAARELMKHIHGENVKVSDLSEEEKQTISTLSTLAAGLAGGIAGDSTGSAVTGAQAGKNAIENNALASRNLGDCRTLSPEACGKAKELSQRILDKGLPSVED
;
A
#
# COMPACT_ATOMS: atom_id res chain seq x y z
N ILE A 1 4.01 -6.22 3.42
CA ILE A 1 5.09 -5.48 2.72
C ILE A 1 5.69 -4.42 3.63
N LYS A 2 4.88 -3.55 4.23
CA LYS A 2 5.38 -2.50 5.14
C LYS A 2 6.30 -3.04 6.22
N ASP A 3 5.90 -4.12 6.87
CA ASP A 3 6.70 -4.71 7.94
C ASP A 3 8.01 -5.34 7.43
N LEU A 4 8.01 -5.84 6.19
CA LEU A 4 9.20 -6.39 5.55
C LEU A 4 10.20 -5.32 5.13
N THR A 5 9.72 -4.10 4.89
CA THR A 5 10.55 -2.97 4.45
C THR A 5 10.82 -1.98 5.58
N THR A 6 10.46 -2.32 6.81
CA THR A 6 10.71 -1.50 7.99
C THR A 6 11.98 -1.97 8.69
N ASP A 7 12.90 -1.04 8.94
CA ASP A 7 14.11 -1.33 9.71
C ASP A 7 13.73 -1.70 11.14
N PRO A 8 14.12 -2.89 11.64
CA PRO A 8 13.75 -3.33 12.98
C PRO A 8 14.37 -2.49 14.10
N LYS A 9 15.45 -1.77 13.82
CA LYS A 9 16.13 -0.92 14.81
C LYS A 9 15.58 0.49 14.86
N THR A 10 15.35 1.11 13.70
CA THR A 10 14.90 2.50 13.60
C THR A 10 13.40 2.62 13.45
N HIS A 11 12.70 1.53 13.13
CA HIS A 11 11.28 1.49 12.79
C HIS A 11 10.93 2.36 11.58
N GLN A 12 11.93 2.69 10.75
CA GLN A 12 11.75 3.44 9.52
C GLN A 12 11.49 2.49 8.36
N VAL A 13 10.51 2.86 7.54
CA VAL A 13 10.19 2.14 6.32
C VAL A 13 11.17 2.56 5.24
N ASP A 14 11.76 1.59 4.54
CA ASP A 14 12.44 1.86 3.28
C ASP A 14 11.39 2.18 2.24
N VAL A 15 11.15 3.47 2.03
CA VAL A 15 10.08 3.97 1.16
C VAL A 15 10.26 3.48 -0.28
N VAL A 16 11.48 3.47 -0.80
CA VAL A 16 11.74 3.03 -2.17
C VAL A 16 11.40 1.56 -2.35
N THR A 17 11.94 0.70 -1.50
CA THR A 17 11.68 -0.75 -1.58
C THR A 17 10.21 -1.07 -1.33
N ASN A 18 9.61 -0.43 -0.35
CA ASN A 18 8.20 -0.62 -0.03
C ASN A 18 7.30 -0.18 -1.20
N THR A 19 7.56 0.98 -1.78
CA THR A 19 6.80 1.50 -2.92
C THR A 19 6.95 0.60 -4.14
N LEU A 20 8.17 0.12 -4.42
CA LEU A 20 8.43 -0.81 -5.52
C LEU A 20 7.68 -2.12 -5.32
N ALA A 21 7.68 -2.67 -4.11
CA ALA A 21 6.95 -3.90 -3.79
C ALA A 21 5.45 -3.73 -4.02
N HIS A 22 4.87 -2.59 -3.64
CA HIS A 22 3.47 -2.28 -3.89
C HIS A 22 3.17 -2.06 -5.37
N ALA A 23 4.08 -1.45 -6.11
CA ALA A 23 3.95 -1.30 -7.56
C ALA A 23 3.88 -2.67 -8.25
N ILE A 24 4.76 -3.60 -7.86
CA ILE A 24 4.75 -4.97 -8.37
C ILE A 24 3.46 -5.69 -8.01
N LEU A 25 3.02 -5.58 -6.78
CA LEU A 25 1.76 -6.18 -6.33
C LEU A 25 0.57 -5.61 -7.09
N GLY A 26 0.53 -4.30 -7.28
CA GLY A 26 -0.51 -3.63 -8.07
C GLY A 26 -0.52 -4.08 -9.53
N ALA A 27 0.65 -4.26 -10.13
CA ALA A 27 0.78 -4.78 -11.48
C ALA A 27 0.24 -6.21 -11.61
N VAL A 28 0.63 -7.09 -10.70
CA VAL A 28 0.19 -8.49 -10.68
C VAL A 28 -1.33 -8.58 -10.46
N ALA A 29 -1.85 -7.84 -9.50
CA ALA A 29 -3.28 -7.82 -9.21
C ALA A 29 -4.10 -7.33 -10.41
N ALA A 30 -3.63 -6.28 -11.09
CA ALA A 30 -4.28 -5.77 -12.30
C ALA A 30 -4.25 -6.79 -13.44
N GLU A 31 -3.11 -7.42 -13.68
CA GLU A 31 -2.94 -8.44 -14.72
C GLU A 31 -3.85 -9.64 -14.49
N VAL A 32 -3.89 -10.17 -13.28
CA VAL A 32 -4.76 -11.30 -12.91
C VAL A 32 -6.24 -10.95 -13.09
N SER A 33 -6.61 -9.70 -12.86
CA SER A 33 -7.99 -9.22 -13.03
C SER A 33 -8.34 -8.84 -14.49
N GLY A 34 -7.41 -9.05 -15.42
CA GLY A 34 -7.60 -8.67 -16.82
C GLY A 34 -7.47 -7.19 -17.11
N ASN A 35 -6.85 -6.45 -16.20
CA ASN A 35 -6.64 -5.00 -16.32
C ASN A 35 -5.20 -4.68 -16.69
N ASN A 36 -4.92 -3.40 -16.97
CA ASN A 36 -3.60 -2.95 -17.38
C ASN A 36 -2.61 -2.99 -16.20
N ALA A 37 -1.58 -3.82 -16.31
CA ALA A 37 -0.54 -3.99 -15.28
C ALA A 37 0.20 -2.69 -14.98
N LEU A 38 0.53 -1.90 -16.00
CA LEU A 38 1.23 -0.62 -15.82
C LEU A 38 0.35 0.38 -15.05
N ALA A 39 -0.93 0.43 -15.34
CA ALA A 39 -1.88 1.27 -14.60
C ALA A 39 -1.98 0.85 -13.13
N GLY A 40 -2.00 -0.45 -12.87
CA GLY A 40 -1.99 -0.98 -11.50
C GLY A 40 -0.72 -0.61 -10.74
N ALA A 41 0.44 -0.76 -11.37
CA ALA A 41 1.72 -0.39 -10.78
C ALA A 41 1.81 1.11 -10.49
N ALA A 42 1.47 1.94 -11.47
CA ALA A 42 1.50 3.40 -11.34
C ALA A 42 0.53 3.88 -10.26
N GLY A 43 -0.66 3.32 -10.20
CA GLY A 43 -1.65 3.66 -9.20
C GLY A 43 -1.20 3.29 -7.78
N ALA A 44 -0.70 2.08 -7.58
CA ALA A 44 -0.23 1.64 -6.27
C ALA A 44 0.93 2.50 -5.76
N ALA A 45 1.94 2.73 -6.60
CA ALA A 45 3.10 3.54 -6.25
C ALA A 45 2.72 4.99 -5.96
N SER A 46 1.98 5.62 -6.86
CA SER A 46 1.59 7.03 -6.74
C SER A 46 0.65 7.26 -5.56
N GLY A 47 -0.29 6.37 -5.34
CA GLY A 47 -1.22 6.45 -4.22
C GLY A 47 -0.49 6.39 -2.88
N GLU A 48 0.42 5.45 -2.74
CA GLU A 48 1.19 5.33 -1.50
C GLU A 48 2.10 6.54 -1.25
N LEU A 49 2.81 6.99 -2.26
CA LEU A 49 3.67 8.18 -2.13
C LEU A 49 2.85 9.42 -1.79
N ALA A 50 1.71 9.62 -2.44
CA ALA A 50 0.81 10.72 -2.15
C ALA A 50 0.32 10.68 -0.71
N ALA A 51 -0.08 9.49 -0.21
CA ALA A 51 -0.53 9.33 1.17
C ALA A 51 0.56 9.70 2.17
N ARG A 52 1.79 9.25 1.94
CA ARG A 52 2.93 9.57 2.81
C ARG A 52 3.24 11.06 2.84
N GLU A 53 3.22 11.71 1.68
CA GLU A 53 3.45 13.16 1.60
C GLU A 53 2.34 13.95 2.29
N LEU A 54 1.07 13.56 2.11
CA LEU A 54 -0.05 14.20 2.79
C LEU A 54 0.05 14.05 4.31
N MET A 55 0.42 12.86 4.80
CA MET A 55 0.62 12.63 6.23
C MET A 55 1.69 13.58 6.80
N LYS A 56 2.81 13.68 6.12
CA LYS A 56 3.90 14.59 6.52
C LYS A 56 3.47 16.05 6.50
N HIS A 57 2.71 16.44 5.50
CA HIS A 57 2.24 17.82 5.35
C HIS A 57 1.28 18.22 6.46
N ILE A 58 0.42 17.30 6.90
CA ILE A 58 -0.58 17.55 7.94
C ILE A 58 0.05 17.55 9.33
N HIS A 59 0.92 16.59 9.64
CA HIS A 59 1.45 16.34 10.98
C HIS A 59 2.97 16.48 11.12
N GLY A 60 3.71 16.67 10.03
CA GLY A 60 5.17 16.75 10.03
C GLY A 60 5.85 15.41 9.76
N GLU A 61 7.19 15.44 9.68
CA GLU A 61 8.01 14.34 9.17
C GLU A 61 7.94 13.04 10.00
N ASN A 62 7.73 13.15 11.29
CA ASN A 62 7.73 12.00 12.20
C ASN A 62 6.33 11.49 12.51
N VAL A 63 5.37 11.78 11.65
CA VAL A 63 3.98 11.37 11.84
C VAL A 63 3.83 9.85 11.87
N LYS A 64 3.03 9.37 12.81
CA LYS A 64 2.59 7.98 12.89
C LYS A 64 1.12 7.90 12.48
N VAL A 65 0.71 6.77 11.94
CA VAL A 65 -0.70 6.54 11.59
C VAL A 65 -1.61 6.70 12.80
N SER A 66 -1.13 6.32 13.99
CA SER A 66 -1.86 6.50 15.25
C SER A 66 -2.10 7.96 15.63
N ASP A 67 -1.36 8.90 15.06
CA ASP A 67 -1.53 10.33 15.30
C ASP A 67 -2.67 10.91 14.46
N LEU A 68 -3.16 10.18 13.45
CA LEU A 68 -4.19 10.63 12.54
C LEU A 68 -5.58 10.36 13.11
N SER A 69 -6.47 11.34 12.99
CA SER A 69 -7.90 11.13 13.23
C SER A 69 -8.50 10.29 12.10
N GLU A 70 -9.68 9.71 12.33
CA GLU A 70 -10.39 8.96 11.28
C GLU A 70 -10.74 9.86 10.08
N GLU A 71 -11.10 11.12 10.33
CA GLU A 71 -11.38 12.10 9.29
C GLU A 71 -10.12 12.39 8.45
N GLU A 72 -8.99 12.56 9.10
CA GLU A 72 -7.71 12.77 8.42
C GLU A 72 -7.32 11.56 7.57
N LYS A 73 -7.46 10.35 8.10
CA LYS A 73 -7.21 9.11 7.34
C LYS A 73 -8.11 9.02 6.11
N GLN A 74 -9.38 9.35 6.26
CA GLN A 74 -10.34 9.32 5.15
C GLN A 74 -10.00 10.37 4.08
N THR A 75 -9.61 11.57 4.49
CA THR A 75 -9.19 12.63 3.57
C THR A 75 -7.93 12.21 2.81
N ILE A 76 -6.93 11.68 3.51
CA ILE A 76 -5.69 11.19 2.90
C ILE A 76 -6.00 10.07 1.91
N SER A 77 -6.83 9.10 2.29
CA SER A 77 -7.24 8.01 1.42
C SER A 77 -7.93 8.50 0.15
N THR A 78 -8.86 9.43 0.27
CA THR A 78 -9.60 9.99 -0.87
C THR A 78 -8.68 10.72 -1.84
N LEU A 79 -7.88 11.65 -1.34
CA LEU A 79 -6.96 12.44 -2.18
C LEU A 79 -5.89 11.57 -2.84
N SER A 80 -5.35 10.61 -2.08
CA SER A 80 -4.33 9.71 -2.59
C SER A 80 -4.89 8.74 -3.64
N THR A 81 -6.14 8.31 -3.47
CA THR A 81 -6.85 7.48 -4.46
C THR A 81 -7.09 8.24 -5.76
N LEU A 82 -7.41 9.53 -5.69
CA LEU A 82 -7.52 10.39 -6.87
C LEU A 82 -6.18 10.51 -7.59
N ALA A 83 -5.10 10.74 -6.85
CA ALA A 83 -3.75 10.77 -7.43
C ALA A 83 -3.39 9.45 -8.10
N ALA A 84 -3.73 8.33 -7.47
CA ALA A 84 -3.51 7.00 -8.02
C ALA A 84 -4.31 6.77 -9.31
N GLY A 85 -5.55 7.23 -9.35
CA GLY A 85 -6.39 7.15 -10.56
C GLY A 85 -5.81 7.97 -11.70
N LEU A 86 -5.37 9.18 -11.43
CA LEU A 86 -4.73 10.03 -12.44
C LEU A 86 -3.46 9.37 -12.98
N ALA A 87 -2.61 8.87 -12.12
CA ALA A 87 -1.37 8.20 -12.51
C ALA A 87 -1.65 6.94 -13.35
N GLY A 88 -2.62 6.13 -12.93
CA GLY A 88 -3.04 4.93 -13.67
C GLY A 88 -3.63 5.28 -15.03
N GLY A 89 -4.46 6.32 -15.10
CA GLY A 89 -5.05 6.80 -16.35
C GLY A 89 -4.00 7.29 -17.34
N ILE A 90 -3.00 8.02 -16.86
CA ILE A 90 -1.89 8.48 -17.70
C ILE A 90 -1.04 7.29 -18.17
N ALA A 91 -0.67 6.39 -17.25
CA ALA A 91 0.18 5.25 -17.58
C ALA A 91 -0.48 4.27 -18.54
N GLY A 92 -1.76 4.01 -18.39
CA GLY A 92 -2.52 3.07 -19.23
C GLY A 92 -3.29 3.72 -20.37
N ASP A 93 -3.27 5.04 -20.47
CA ASP A 93 -3.89 5.84 -21.53
C ASP A 93 -5.38 5.54 -21.77
N SER A 94 -6.14 5.37 -20.69
CA SER A 94 -7.58 5.16 -20.79
C SER A 94 -8.31 5.43 -19.47
N THR A 95 -9.62 5.64 -19.56
CA THR A 95 -10.50 5.78 -18.39
C THR A 95 -10.52 4.48 -17.55
N GLY A 96 -10.54 3.32 -18.21
CA GLY A 96 -10.44 2.02 -17.53
C GLY A 96 -9.15 1.88 -16.75
N SER A 97 -8.03 2.37 -17.29
CA SER A 97 -6.75 2.40 -16.59
C SER A 97 -6.76 3.34 -15.39
N ALA A 98 -7.50 4.44 -15.45
CA ALA A 98 -7.69 5.33 -14.30
C ALA A 98 -8.42 4.60 -13.16
N VAL A 99 -9.46 3.85 -13.47
CA VAL A 99 -10.17 3.03 -12.47
C VAL A 99 -9.24 1.96 -11.88
N THR A 100 -8.48 1.28 -12.73
CA THR A 100 -7.48 0.28 -12.29
C THR A 100 -6.44 0.90 -11.35
N GLY A 101 -5.91 2.05 -11.72
CA GLY A 101 -4.94 2.79 -10.88
C GLY A 101 -5.54 3.21 -9.55
N ALA A 102 -6.76 3.71 -9.56
CA ALA A 102 -7.46 4.12 -8.34
C ALA A 102 -7.68 2.93 -7.39
N GLN A 103 -8.09 1.80 -7.90
CA GLN A 103 -8.29 0.58 -7.11
C GLN A 103 -6.98 0.06 -6.52
N ALA A 104 -5.92 0.01 -7.33
CA ALA A 104 -4.61 -0.42 -6.88
C ALA A 104 -4.04 0.54 -5.83
N GLY A 105 -4.18 1.84 -6.06
CA GLY A 105 -3.74 2.87 -5.12
C GLY A 105 -4.51 2.82 -3.82
N LYS A 106 -5.82 2.72 -3.87
CA LYS A 106 -6.67 2.60 -2.68
C LYS A 106 -6.25 1.40 -1.83
N ASN A 107 -6.03 0.26 -2.47
CA ASN A 107 -5.57 -0.94 -1.79
C ASN A 107 -4.20 -0.73 -1.09
N ALA A 108 -3.25 -0.11 -1.79
CA ALA A 108 -1.93 0.19 -1.22
C ALA A 108 -2.03 1.18 -0.06
N ILE A 109 -2.85 2.21 -0.19
CA ILE A 109 -3.03 3.24 0.84
C ILE A 109 -3.65 2.65 2.10
N GLU A 110 -4.78 1.97 1.98
CA GLU A 110 -5.54 1.45 3.11
C GLU A 110 -4.84 0.29 3.82
N ASN A 111 -4.21 -0.59 3.05
CA ASN A 111 -3.57 -1.78 3.61
C ASN A 111 -2.10 -1.57 3.98
N ASN A 112 -1.50 -0.47 3.63
CA ASN A 112 -0.11 -0.18 3.91
C ASN A 112 0.11 1.19 4.54
N ALA A 113 -0.10 2.26 3.81
CA ALA A 113 0.23 3.60 4.29
C ALA A 113 -0.57 4.00 5.53
N LEU A 114 -1.86 3.68 5.56
CA LEU A 114 -2.77 4.01 6.66
C LEU A 114 -3.05 2.83 7.60
N ALA A 115 -2.51 1.65 7.33
CA ALA A 115 -2.70 0.51 8.21
C ALA A 115 -1.96 0.73 9.53
N SER A 116 -2.68 0.56 10.64
CA SER A 116 -2.02 0.49 11.92
C SER A 116 -1.18 -0.78 11.99
N ARG A 117 -0.03 -0.71 12.63
CA ARG A 117 0.90 -1.86 12.75
C ARG A 117 0.37 -3.00 13.59
N ASN A 118 -0.83 -2.90 14.06
CA ASN A 118 -1.39 -3.92 14.93
C ASN A 118 -1.89 -5.08 14.07
N LEU A 119 -1.07 -6.11 13.92
CA LEU A 119 -1.45 -7.38 13.32
C LEU A 119 -2.70 -8.00 13.99
N GLY A 120 -3.13 -7.41 15.10
CA GLY A 120 -4.38 -7.76 15.76
C GLY A 120 -5.63 -7.12 15.16
N ASP A 121 -5.47 -6.09 14.29
CA ASP A 121 -6.60 -5.36 13.74
C ASP A 121 -7.06 -5.96 12.42
N CYS A 122 -7.94 -6.94 12.51
CA CYS A 122 -8.52 -7.63 11.37
C CYS A 122 -9.92 -7.14 11.03
N ARG A 123 -10.20 -5.85 11.23
CA ARG A 123 -11.55 -5.29 11.05
C ARG A 123 -12.10 -5.44 9.63
N THR A 124 -11.21 -5.47 8.64
CA THR A 124 -11.59 -5.55 7.22
C THR A 124 -11.44 -6.94 6.62
N LEU A 125 -10.93 -7.90 7.41
CA LEU A 125 -10.69 -9.27 6.94
C LEU A 125 -11.60 -10.25 7.67
N SER A 126 -11.97 -11.34 6.98
CA SER A 126 -12.61 -12.47 7.65
C SER A 126 -11.65 -13.08 8.69
N PRO A 127 -12.15 -13.76 9.73
CA PRO A 127 -11.29 -14.40 10.73
C PRO A 127 -10.29 -15.38 10.10
N GLU A 128 -10.68 -16.11 9.05
CA GLU A 128 -9.81 -17.05 8.34
C GLU A 128 -8.70 -16.30 7.58
N ALA A 129 -9.05 -15.26 6.85
CA ALA A 129 -8.08 -14.45 6.11
C ALA A 129 -7.10 -13.76 7.07
N CYS A 130 -7.58 -13.28 8.21
CA CYS A 130 -6.75 -12.70 9.26
C CYS A 130 -5.77 -13.72 9.83
N GLY A 131 -6.23 -14.94 10.12
CA GLY A 131 -5.38 -16.03 10.63
C GLY A 131 -4.29 -16.40 9.63
N LYS A 132 -4.63 -16.52 8.35
CA LYS A 132 -3.66 -16.81 7.29
C LYS A 132 -2.65 -15.68 7.10
N ALA A 133 -3.09 -14.43 7.16
CA ALA A 133 -2.20 -13.28 7.05
C ALA A 133 -1.20 -13.23 8.22
N LYS A 134 -1.65 -13.49 9.42
CA LYS A 134 -0.78 -13.58 10.61
C LYS A 134 0.23 -14.72 10.50
N GLU A 135 -0.22 -15.90 10.08
CA GLU A 135 0.64 -17.06 9.89
C GLU A 135 1.70 -16.80 8.83
N LEU A 136 1.31 -16.24 7.69
CA LEU A 136 2.23 -15.90 6.61
C LEU A 136 3.25 -14.85 7.06
N SER A 137 2.80 -13.80 7.76
CA SER A 137 3.68 -12.77 8.30
C SER A 137 4.71 -13.37 9.26
N GLN A 138 4.29 -14.29 10.12
CA GLN A 138 5.19 -14.95 11.06
C GLN A 138 6.21 -15.83 10.35
N ARG A 139 5.81 -16.59 9.34
CA ARG A 139 6.73 -17.40 8.53
C ARG A 139 7.79 -16.54 7.83
N ILE A 140 7.39 -15.39 7.31
CA ILE A 140 8.31 -14.46 6.65
C ILE A 140 9.32 -13.90 7.67
N LEU A 141 8.85 -13.53 8.85
CA LEU A 141 9.72 -13.04 9.93
C LEU A 141 10.71 -14.12 10.40
N ASP A 142 10.28 -15.38 10.49
CA ASP A 142 11.12 -16.49 10.96
C ASP A 142 12.15 -16.94 9.93
N LYS A 143 11.81 -16.89 8.65
CA LYS A 143 12.65 -17.40 7.55
C LYS A 143 13.37 -16.31 6.76
N GLY A 144 13.06 -15.06 7.01
CA GLY A 144 13.54 -13.95 6.20
C GLY A 144 12.76 -13.79 4.90
N LEU A 145 13.13 -12.78 4.12
CA LEU A 145 12.54 -12.56 2.81
C LEU A 145 12.94 -13.70 1.87
N PRO A 146 11.99 -14.21 1.06
CA PRO A 146 12.36 -15.16 -0.01
C PRO A 146 13.40 -14.49 -0.89
N SER A 147 14.47 -15.21 -1.21
CA SER A 147 15.43 -14.71 -2.18
C SER A 147 14.79 -14.67 -3.56
N VAL A 148 15.35 -13.83 -4.45
CA VAL A 148 14.87 -13.73 -5.84
C VAL A 148 15.00 -15.07 -6.59
N GLU A 149 15.76 -16.00 -6.03
CA GLU A 149 16.01 -17.33 -6.59
C GLU A 149 15.00 -18.38 -6.12
N ASP A 150 14.20 -18.06 -5.12
CA ASP A 150 13.10 -18.91 -4.64
C ASP A 150 11.80 -18.59 -5.38
#